data_6bb009bae238d30fab4c2c2641d0a424
#
_entry.id   6bb009bae238d30fab4c2c2641d0a424
#
_cell.length_a   1.000
_cell.length_b   1.000
_cell.length_c   1.000
_cell.angle_alpha   90.00
_cell.angle_beta   90.00
_cell.angle_gamma   90.00
#
_symmetry.space_group_name_H-M   'P 1'
#
loop_
_entity.id
_entity.type
_entity.pdbx_description
1 polymer ?
#
loop_
_entity_poly.entity_id
_entity_poly.type
_entity_poly.pdbx_seq_one_letter_code
_entity_poly.pdbx_strand_id
1 'polypeptide(L)'
;MEVAGKVIVVTGGAHGIGRALVERFEREGAKHVVAVDIAGSGKRVDVADAAAVAALVDEVERDIGPIELFCSNAGILPIDADPNNAASTPEIEWNRAWAVNVMAHVHAARALLPRMISRKSGYFLHTVSAAGLLSQIGSAAYSTTKHAAIGFAESLAITHKDHGIRVSVLCPQAVQTPMIEGQRMNGADIDGVITAEAVADATIEGLRRETFLILPHPNVATYVARKAENYDRWLGGMAKLRRTLL
;
A
#
# COMPACT_ATOMS: atom_id res chain seq x y z
N MET A 1 -8.49 -1.16 15.88
CA MET A 1 -7.33 -1.83 16.50
C MET A 1 -6.44 -0.81 17.19
N GLU A 2 -6.07 -1.01 18.44
CA GLU A 2 -5.03 -0.23 19.11
C GLU A 2 -3.65 -0.83 18.81
N VAL A 3 -2.67 0.05 18.56
CA VAL A 3 -1.29 -0.31 18.18
C VAL A 3 -0.43 -0.63 19.41
N ALA A 4 -0.75 -0.02 20.55
CA ALA A 4 0.00 -0.20 21.80
C ALA A 4 0.11 -1.69 22.18
N GLY A 5 1.31 -2.12 22.54
CA GLY A 5 1.61 -3.50 22.95
C GLY A 5 1.67 -4.52 21.82
N LYS A 6 1.54 -4.13 20.56
CA LYS A 6 1.48 -5.02 19.39
C LYS A 6 2.86 -5.30 18.77
N VAL A 7 3.00 -6.48 18.17
CA VAL A 7 4.13 -6.82 17.28
C VAL A 7 3.69 -6.50 15.85
N ILE A 8 4.46 -5.64 15.19
CA ILE A 8 4.13 -5.07 13.88
C ILE A 8 5.29 -5.29 12.92
N VAL A 9 5.00 -5.69 11.69
CA VAL A 9 5.97 -5.74 10.58
C VAL A 9 5.61 -4.66 9.56
N VAL A 10 6.61 -3.89 9.10
CA VAL A 10 6.43 -2.87 8.04
C VAL A 10 7.44 -3.13 6.93
N THR A 11 6.95 -3.45 5.73
CA THR A 11 7.79 -3.60 4.55
C THR A 11 8.00 -2.24 3.84
N GLY A 12 9.17 -2.04 3.22
CA GLY A 12 9.55 -0.71 2.71
C GLY A 12 9.74 0.30 3.87
N GLY A 13 10.21 -0.19 5.02
CA GLY A 13 10.27 0.57 6.27
C GLY A 13 11.44 1.56 6.38
N ALA A 14 12.38 1.56 5.42
CA ALA A 14 13.56 2.40 5.49
C ALA A 14 13.30 3.86 5.08
N HIS A 15 12.26 4.13 4.28
CA HIS A 15 12.02 5.44 3.67
C HIS A 15 10.54 5.81 3.60
N GLY A 16 10.25 7.09 3.34
CA GLY A 16 8.93 7.59 2.98
C GLY A 16 7.82 7.17 3.96
N ILE A 17 6.69 6.72 3.42
CA ILE A 17 5.52 6.30 4.22
C ILE A 17 5.88 5.17 5.19
N GLY A 18 6.64 4.16 4.74
CA GLY A 18 7.01 3.03 5.59
C GLY A 18 7.79 3.46 6.82
N ARG A 19 8.77 4.35 6.67
CA ARG A 19 9.53 4.92 7.78
C ARG A 19 8.63 5.71 8.73
N ALA A 20 7.76 6.56 8.18
CA ALA A 20 6.82 7.34 9.00
C ALA A 20 5.85 6.43 9.79
N LEU A 21 5.41 5.31 9.20
CA LEU A 21 4.61 4.30 9.90
C LEU A 21 5.40 3.65 11.04
N VAL A 22 6.66 3.24 10.80
CA VAL A 22 7.52 2.66 11.85
C VAL A 22 7.64 3.63 13.02
N GLU A 23 8.08 4.87 12.78
CA GLU A 23 8.26 5.89 13.80
C GLU A 23 6.94 6.22 14.53
N ARG A 24 5.81 6.18 13.81
CA ARG A 24 4.50 6.43 14.41
C ARG A 24 4.04 5.27 15.28
N PHE A 25 4.19 4.03 14.85
CA PHE A 25 3.83 2.86 15.65
C PHE A 25 4.66 2.75 16.93
N GLU A 26 5.95 3.08 16.89
CA GLU A 26 6.80 3.16 18.06
C GLU A 26 6.30 4.22 19.05
N ARG A 27 5.94 5.42 18.56
CA ARG A 27 5.37 6.50 19.40
C ARG A 27 4.00 6.13 20.00
N GLU A 28 3.22 5.29 19.34
CA GLU A 28 1.94 4.76 19.84
C GLU A 28 2.13 3.62 20.85
N GLY A 29 3.38 3.24 21.18
CA GLY A 29 3.68 2.22 22.17
C GLY A 29 3.56 0.79 21.66
N ALA A 30 3.79 0.54 20.37
CA ALA A 30 3.93 -0.81 19.86
C ALA A 30 5.00 -1.58 20.65
N LYS A 31 4.76 -2.87 20.91
CA LYS A 31 5.73 -3.70 21.63
C LYS A 31 7.02 -3.91 20.83
N HIS A 32 6.88 -4.18 19.54
CA HIS A 32 7.98 -4.28 18.58
C HIS A 32 7.50 -3.81 17.20
N VAL A 33 8.33 -3.03 16.51
CA VAL A 33 8.13 -2.68 15.10
C VAL A 33 9.32 -3.22 14.30
N VAL A 34 9.08 -4.22 13.47
CA VAL A 34 10.10 -4.82 12.60
C VAL A 34 10.04 -4.14 11.23
N ALA A 35 10.95 -3.20 11.00
CA ALA A 35 11.11 -2.55 9.71
C ALA A 35 11.95 -3.43 8.78
N VAL A 36 11.44 -3.73 7.58
CA VAL A 36 12.19 -4.48 6.56
C VAL A 36 12.18 -3.73 5.23
N ASP A 37 13.30 -3.82 4.51
CA ASP A 37 13.47 -3.17 3.20
C ASP A 37 14.48 -3.96 2.36
N ILE A 38 14.60 -3.67 1.06
CA ILE A 38 15.69 -4.18 0.21
C ILE A 38 16.98 -3.38 0.38
N ALA A 39 16.89 -2.18 0.95
CA ALA A 39 18.01 -1.24 1.16
C ALA A 39 17.86 -0.58 2.54
N GLY A 40 18.91 0.09 3.01
CA GLY A 40 18.90 0.80 4.30
C GLY A 40 19.43 -0.03 5.47
N SER A 41 19.25 0.49 6.70
CA SER A 41 19.82 -0.07 7.92
C SER A 41 18.96 -1.14 8.61
N GLY A 42 17.76 -1.42 8.10
CA GLY A 42 16.84 -2.42 8.64
C GLY A 42 17.14 -3.84 8.18
N LYS A 43 16.27 -4.78 8.53
CA LYS A 43 16.36 -6.14 8.05
C LYS A 43 16.12 -6.19 6.53
N ARG A 44 17.09 -6.79 5.80
CA ARG A 44 17.01 -6.87 4.34
C ARG A 44 16.11 -8.02 3.90
N VAL A 45 15.01 -7.68 3.22
CA VAL A 45 14.06 -8.65 2.66
C VAL A 45 13.53 -8.13 1.32
N ASP A 46 13.64 -8.95 0.27
CA ASP A 46 12.93 -8.70 -0.98
C ASP A 46 11.51 -9.26 -0.89
N VAL A 47 10.51 -8.36 -0.91
CA VAL A 47 9.09 -8.75 -0.81
C VAL A 47 8.58 -9.48 -2.06
N ALA A 48 9.30 -9.40 -3.18
CA ALA A 48 9.00 -10.16 -4.40
C ALA A 48 9.36 -11.65 -4.24
N ASP A 49 10.22 -11.99 -3.28
CA ASP A 49 10.60 -13.38 -2.97
C ASP A 49 9.69 -13.96 -1.88
N ALA A 50 8.84 -14.93 -2.28
CA ALA A 50 7.91 -15.58 -1.37
C ALA A 50 8.62 -16.34 -0.23
N ALA A 51 9.80 -16.93 -0.49
CA ALA A 51 10.55 -17.67 0.52
C ALA A 51 11.18 -16.71 1.53
N ALA A 52 11.68 -15.55 1.07
CA ALA A 52 12.22 -14.53 1.97
C ALA A 52 11.12 -13.95 2.89
N VAL A 53 9.91 -13.71 2.36
CA VAL A 53 8.76 -13.24 3.17
C VAL A 53 8.33 -14.32 4.18
N ALA A 54 8.28 -15.59 3.80
CA ALA A 54 7.95 -16.69 4.71
C ALA A 54 9.00 -16.82 5.82
N ALA A 55 10.29 -16.78 5.50
CA ALA A 55 11.37 -16.82 6.47
C ALA A 55 11.33 -15.64 7.46
N LEU A 56 11.00 -14.42 6.97
CA LEU A 56 10.79 -13.27 7.83
C LEU A 56 9.68 -13.52 8.85
N VAL A 57 8.53 -14.01 8.38
CA VAL A 57 7.37 -14.29 9.25
C VAL A 57 7.73 -15.35 10.29
N ASP A 58 8.40 -16.45 9.87
CA ASP A 58 8.83 -17.54 10.77
C ASP A 58 9.76 -17.03 11.86
N GLU A 59 10.73 -16.19 11.49
CA GLU A 59 11.69 -15.61 12.44
C GLU A 59 11.00 -14.68 13.43
N VAL A 60 10.17 -13.73 12.95
CA VAL A 60 9.51 -12.77 13.84
C VAL A 60 8.56 -13.47 14.81
N GLU A 61 7.76 -14.44 14.33
CA GLU A 61 6.83 -15.19 15.18
C GLU A 61 7.54 -16.08 16.20
N ARG A 62 8.72 -16.61 15.87
CA ARG A 62 9.52 -17.44 16.79
C ARG A 62 10.27 -16.61 17.83
N ASP A 63 10.93 -15.52 17.42
CA ASP A 63 11.93 -14.84 18.22
C ASP A 63 11.38 -13.59 18.95
N ILE A 64 10.30 -12.99 18.43
CA ILE A 64 9.69 -11.76 18.96
C ILE A 64 8.29 -12.04 19.50
N GLY A 65 7.47 -12.75 18.73
CA GLY A 65 6.11 -13.09 19.10
C GLY A 65 5.12 -12.97 17.95
N PRO A 66 3.83 -13.23 18.20
CA PRO A 66 2.79 -13.21 17.18
C PRO A 66 2.71 -11.87 16.45
N ILE A 67 2.80 -11.88 15.12
CA ILE A 67 2.60 -10.67 14.30
C ILE A 67 1.10 -10.33 14.31
N GLU A 68 0.75 -9.22 14.94
CA GLU A 68 -0.64 -8.79 15.07
C GLU A 68 -1.07 -7.83 13.96
N LEU A 69 -0.10 -7.07 13.40
CA LEU A 69 -0.28 -6.19 12.24
C LEU A 69 0.85 -6.39 11.24
N PHE A 70 0.51 -6.70 9.99
CA PHE A 70 1.46 -6.72 8.89
C PHE A 70 1.15 -5.61 7.89
N CYS A 71 2.07 -4.64 7.78
CA CYS A 71 1.98 -3.52 6.86
C CYS A 71 2.76 -3.84 5.58
N SER A 72 2.06 -4.31 4.55
CA SER A 72 2.60 -4.48 3.19
C SER A 72 2.67 -3.11 2.52
N ASN A 73 3.77 -2.38 2.76
CA ASN A 73 3.94 -1.00 2.31
C ASN A 73 4.95 -0.87 1.16
N ALA A 74 5.91 -1.78 1.02
CA ALA A 74 6.85 -1.76 -0.10
C ALA A 74 6.13 -1.65 -1.46
N GLY A 75 6.63 -0.80 -2.34
CA GLY A 75 6.03 -0.57 -3.65
C GLY A 75 6.98 0.16 -4.59
N ILE A 76 6.73 0.05 -5.89
CA ILE A 76 7.46 0.75 -6.95
C ILE A 76 6.50 1.44 -7.90
N LEU A 77 6.97 2.51 -8.55
CA LEU A 77 6.20 3.35 -9.48
C LEU A 77 6.90 3.35 -10.85
N PRO A 78 6.64 2.37 -11.74
CA PRO A 78 7.09 2.44 -13.11
C PRO A 78 6.33 3.52 -13.86
N ILE A 79 7.05 4.28 -14.69
CA ILE A 79 6.51 5.34 -15.56
C ILE A 79 6.48 4.84 -16.98
N ASP A 80 5.43 5.19 -17.73
CA ASP A 80 5.31 4.86 -19.16
C ASP A 80 6.49 5.49 -19.93
N ALA A 81 7.18 4.71 -20.76
CA ALA A 81 8.34 5.17 -21.53
C ALA A 81 7.97 6.25 -22.57
N ASP A 82 6.74 6.14 -23.11
CA ASP A 82 6.12 7.17 -23.95
C ASP A 82 4.81 7.61 -23.28
N PRO A 83 4.67 8.86 -22.85
CA PRO A 83 3.46 9.36 -22.20
C PRO A 83 2.23 9.36 -23.13
N ASN A 84 2.41 9.16 -24.43
CA ASN A 84 1.32 9.03 -25.41
C ASN A 84 0.91 7.57 -25.69
N ASN A 85 1.57 6.61 -25.07
CA ASN A 85 1.32 5.19 -25.28
C ASN A 85 1.28 4.43 -23.95
N ALA A 86 0.08 4.14 -23.45
CA ALA A 86 -0.13 3.41 -22.19
C ALA A 86 0.44 1.96 -22.19
N ALA A 87 0.85 1.44 -23.33
CA ALA A 87 1.50 0.13 -23.48
C ALA A 87 3.03 0.24 -23.63
N SER A 88 3.62 1.42 -23.42
CA SER A 88 5.06 1.65 -23.65
C SER A 88 5.98 1.17 -22.53
N THR A 89 5.45 0.89 -21.34
CA THR A 89 6.23 0.32 -20.24
C THR A 89 6.76 -1.05 -20.63
N PRO A 90 8.09 -1.31 -20.55
CA PRO A 90 8.69 -2.61 -20.89
C PRO A 90 8.11 -3.76 -20.05
N GLU A 91 8.01 -4.96 -20.63
CA GLU A 91 7.47 -6.14 -19.96
C GLU A 91 8.22 -6.47 -18.64
N ILE A 92 9.52 -6.27 -18.61
CA ILE A 92 10.31 -6.49 -17.39
C ILE A 92 9.85 -5.59 -16.24
N GLU A 93 9.47 -4.34 -16.52
CA GLU A 93 8.96 -3.41 -15.51
C GLU A 93 7.51 -3.76 -15.11
N TRP A 94 6.69 -4.26 -16.03
CA TRP A 94 5.38 -4.83 -15.71
C TRP A 94 5.50 -5.99 -14.73
N ASN A 95 6.37 -6.95 -15.02
CA ASN A 95 6.61 -8.13 -14.19
C ASN A 95 7.14 -7.73 -12.81
N ARG A 96 8.08 -6.78 -12.76
CA ARG A 96 8.62 -6.25 -11.52
C ARG A 96 7.54 -5.54 -10.69
N ALA A 97 6.73 -4.68 -11.33
CA ALA A 97 5.63 -4.01 -10.63
C ALA A 97 4.59 -5.00 -10.09
N TRP A 98 4.28 -6.03 -10.85
CA TRP A 98 3.37 -7.09 -10.41
C TRP A 98 3.93 -7.86 -9.20
N ALA A 99 5.20 -8.24 -9.24
CA ALA A 99 5.86 -8.96 -8.16
C ALA A 99 5.87 -8.15 -6.85
N VAL A 100 6.19 -6.84 -6.93
CA VAL A 100 6.31 -5.98 -5.75
C VAL A 100 4.95 -5.43 -5.29
N ASN A 101 4.14 -4.86 -6.21
CA ASN A 101 2.92 -4.14 -5.83
C ASN A 101 1.71 -5.07 -5.60
N VAL A 102 1.77 -6.33 -6.07
CA VAL A 102 0.66 -7.29 -5.96
C VAL A 102 1.09 -8.54 -5.19
N MET A 103 2.10 -9.27 -5.71
CA MET A 103 2.47 -10.57 -5.13
C MET A 103 3.04 -10.46 -3.73
N ALA A 104 3.68 -9.36 -3.35
CA ALA A 104 4.14 -9.13 -1.98
C ALA A 104 3.00 -9.19 -0.96
N HIS A 105 1.82 -8.64 -1.29
CA HIS A 105 0.63 -8.75 -0.44
C HIS A 105 0.16 -10.21 -0.30
N VAL A 106 0.19 -10.94 -1.42
CA VAL A 106 -0.19 -12.37 -1.46
C VAL A 106 0.81 -13.21 -0.65
N HIS A 107 2.12 -12.96 -0.77
CA HIS A 107 3.17 -13.66 -0.01
C HIS A 107 2.99 -13.47 1.49
N ALA A 108 2.77 -12.24 1.94
CA ALA A 108 2.51 -11.93 3.35
C ALA A 108 1.26 -12.66 3.87
N ALA A 109 0.15 -12.58 3.14
CA ALA A 109 -1.07 -13.28 3.52
C ALA A 109 -0.89 -14.79 3.57
N ARG A 110 -0.23 -15.39 2.57
CA ARG A 110 0.05 -16.84 2.53
C ARG A 110 0.85 -17.31 3.73
N ALA A 111 1.85 -16.54 4.16
CA ALA A 111 2.69 -16.88 5.31
C ALA A 111 1.96 -16.72 6.66
N LEU A 112 1.08 -15.70 6.79
CA LEU A 112 0.49 -15.32 8.08
C LEU A 112 -0.91 -15.87 8.32
N LEU A 113 -1.75 -16.03 7.30
CA LEU A 113 -3.14 -16.43 7.45
C LEU A 113 -3.35 -17.72 8.27
N PRO A 114 -2.58 -18.82 8.06
CA PRO A 114 -2.78 -20.01 8.88
C PRO A 114 -2.63 -19.74 10.37
N ARG A 115 -1.67 -18.92 10.75
CA ARG A 115 -1.37 -18.54 12.14
C ARG A 115 -2.44 -17.61 12.70
N MET A 116 -2.79 -16.56 11.94
CA MET A 116 -3.81 -15.59 12.32
C MET A 116 -5.21 -16.24 12.47
N ILE A 117 -5.57 -17.15 11.56
CA ILE A 117 -6.83 -17.91 11.63
C ILE A 117 -6.84 -18.80 12.87
N SER A 118 -5.75 -19.51 13.17
CA SER A 118 -5.64 -20.39 14.35
C SER A 118 -5.87 -19.60 15.65
N ARG A 119 -5.35 -18.38 15.74
CA ARG A 119 -5.53 -17.51 16.93
C ARG A 119 -6.76 -16.59 16.84
N LYS A 120 -7.53 -16.66 15.73
CA LYS A 120 -8.71 -15.83 15.45
C LYS A 120 -8.43 -14.32 15.57
N SER A 121 -7.23 -13.90 15.22
CA SER A 121 -6.80 -12.52 15.34
C SER A 121 -5.65 -12.22 14.38
N GLY A 122 -5.79 -11.13 13.64
CA GLY A 122 -4.74 -10.61 12.75
C GLY A 122 -5.22 -9.41 11.95
N TYR A 123 -4.28 -8.59 11.52
CA TYR A 123 -4.56 -7.40 10.74
C TYR A 123 -3.56 -7.25 9.59
N PHE A 124 -4.08 -6.99 8.39
CA PHE A 124 -3.29 -6.61 7.23
C PHE A 124 -3.57 -5.15 6.85
N LEU A 125 -2.52 -4.35 6.76
CA LEU A 125 -2.56 -3.02 6.17
C LEU A 125 -1.82 -3.04 4.84
N HIS A 126 -2.50 -2.75 3.74
CA HIS A 126 -1.90 -2.66 2.42
C HIS A 126 -1.76 -1.20 1.99
N THR A 127 -0.54 -0.72 1.80
CA THR A 127 -0.30 0.59 1.18
C THR A 127 -0.49 0.47 -0.33
N VAL A 128 -1.64 0.92 -0.78
CA VAL A 128 -2.00 0.88 -2.20
C VAL A 128 -1.72 2.23 -2.87
N SER A 129 -2.68 3.03 -3.14
CA SER A 129 -2.65 4.40 -3.69
C SER A 129 -4.07 4.80 -4.12
N ALA A 130 -4.35 6.08 -4.22
CA ALA A 130 -5.52 6.59 -4.94
C ALA A 130 -5.55 6.14 -6.40
N ALA A 131 -4.39 5.84 -7.00
CA ALA A 131 -4.27 5.25 -8.34
C ALA A 131 -4.95 3.88 -8.48
N GLY A 132 -5.11 3.14 -7.38
CA GLY A 132 -5.84 1.86 -7.36
C GLY A 132 -7.36 2.02 -7.33
N LEU A 133 -7.85 3.19 -6.98
CA LEU A 133 -9.27 3.54 -6.98
C LEU A 133 -9.66 4.35 -8.23
N LEU A 134 -8.75 5.20 -8.67
CA LEU A 134 -8.94 6.13 -9.78
C LEU A 134 -8.11 5.71 -10.99
N SER A 135 -7.01 6.40 -11.26
CA SER A 135 -5.95 6.05 -12.20
C SER A 135 -4.77 7.01 -12.01
N GLN A 136 -3.58 6.64 -12.51
CA GLN A 136 -2.43 7.52 -12.60
C GLN A 136 -2.09 7.77 -14.07
N ILE A 137 -2.14 9.03 -14.50
CA ILE A 137 -1.77 9.41 -15.86
C ILE A 137 -0.25 9.18 -16.06
N GLY A 138 0.12 8.52 -17.17
CA GLY A 138 1.53 8.23 -17.51
C GLY A 138 2.16 7.09 -16.72
N SER A 139 1.34 6.22 -16.12
CA SER A 139 1.82 5.06 -15.36
C SER A 139 0.79 3.93 -15.37
N ALA A 140 0.59 3.31 -16.52
CA ALA A 140 -0.40 2.27 -16.72
C ALA A 140 -0.13 1.03 -15.87
N ALA A 141 1.12 0.56 -15.82
CA ALA A 141 1.52 -0.59 -15.03
C ALA A 141 1.28 -0.37 -13.53
N TYR A 142 1.60 0.83 -13.03
CA TYR A 142 1.32 1.19 -11.64
C TYR A 142 -0.17 1.16 -11.32
N SER A 143 -0.98 1.87 -12.12
CA SER A 143 -2.43 1.92 -11.93
C SER A 143 -3.05 0.52 -11.93
N THR A 144 -2.65 -0.32 -12.89
CA THR A 144 -3.14 -1.70 -13.00
C THR A 144 -2.79 -2.52 -11.76
N THR A 145 -1.52 -2.47 -11.32
CA THR A 145 -1.09 -3.23 -10.13
C THR A 145 -1.76 -2.73 -8.85
N LYS A 146 -2.01 -1.43 -8.73
CA LYS A 146 -2.69 -0.87 -7.55
C LYS A 146 -4.19 -1.22 -7.53
N HIS A 147 -4.87 -1.29 -8.69
CA HIS A 147 -6.24 -1.86 -8.75
C HIS A 147 -6.26 -3.34 -8.37
N ALA A 148 -5.31 -4.13 -8.87
CA ALA A 148 -5.20 -5.55 -8.52
C ALA A 148 -4.98 -5.75 -7.00
N ALA A 149 -4.15 -4.92 -6.36
CA ALA A 149 -3.92 -4.98 -4.92
C ALA A 149 -5.19 -4.69 -4.10
N ILE A 150 -6.07 -3.76 -4.55
CA ILE A 150 -7.37 -3.52 -3.91
C ILE A 150 -8.25 -4.77 -4.04
N GLY A 151 -8.38 -5.34 -5.24
CA GLY A 151 -9.19 -6.55 -5.45
C GLY A 151 -8.73 -7.72 -4.58
N PHE A 152 -7.41 -7.89 -4.38
CA PHE A 152 -6.89 -8.89 -3.46
C PHE A 152 -7.25 -8.55 -1.99
N ALA A 153 -7.10 -7.31 -1.56
CA ALA A 153 -7.44 -6.88 -0.21
C ALA A 153 -8.92 -7.04 0.11
N GLU A 154 -9.81 -6.74 -0.84
CA GLU A 154 -11.26 -6.98 -0.72
C GLU A 154 -11.56 -8.48 -0.55
N SER A 155 -10.97 -9.33 -1.42
CA SER A 155 -11.12 -10.78 -1.32
C SER A 155 -10.65 -11.31 0.04
N LEU A 156 -9.51 -10.81 0.54
CA LEU A 156 -8.95 -11.17 1.84
C LEU A 156 -9.90 -10.77 2.98
N ALA A 157 -10.42 -9.53 2.94
CA ALA A 157 -11.34 -9.01 3.94
C ALA A 157 -12.67 -9.79 3.98
N ILE A 158 -13.25 -10.06 2.80
CA ILE A 158 -14.51 -10.79 2.67
C ILE A 158 -14.36 -12.23 3.17
N THR A 159 -13.33 -12.94 2.69
CA THR A 159 -13.13 -14.36 2.97
C THR A 159 -12.81 -14.66 4.45
N HIS A 160 -12.07 -13.77 5.10
CA HIS A 160 -11.51 -14.05 6.42
C HIS A 160 -12.11 -13.20 7.56
N LYS A 161 -13.18 -12.47 7.30
CA LYS A 161 -13.87 -11.64 8.32
C LYS A 161 -14.27 -12.46 9.55
N ASP A 162 -14.89 -13.62 9.32
CA ASP A 162 -15.38 -14.49 10.39
C ASP A 162 -14.26 -15.27 11.09
N HIS A 163 -13.07 -15.28 10.53
CA HIS A 163 -11.87 -15.81 11.17
C HIS A 163 -11.17 -14.80 12.11
N GLY A 164 -11.76 -13.62 12.32
CA GLY A 164 -11.18 -12.56 13.15
C GLY A 164 -10.06 -11.76 12.45
N ILE A 165 -9.95 -11.86 11.11
CA ILE A 165 -8.96 -11.12 10.34
C ILE A 165 -9.55 -9.77 9.89
N ARG A 166 -8.77 -8.70 10.07
CA ARG A 166 -9.09 -7.36 9.61
C ARG A 166 -8.14 -6.94 8.49
N VAL A 167 -8.65 -6.13 7.59
CA VAL A 167 -7.88 -5.63 6.44
C VAL A 167 -8.19 -4.15 6.25
N SER A 168 -7.14 -3.36 6.05
CA SER A 168 -7.26 -1.97 5.58
C SER A 168 -6.40 -1.74 4.35
N VAL A 169 -6.85 -0.88 3.45
CA VAL A 169 -6.07 -0.34 2.33
C VAL A 169 -5.83 1.14 2.54
N LEU A 170 -4.57 1.54 2.50
CA LEU A 170 -4.12 2.92 2.60
C LEU A 170 -3.94 3.48 1.19
N CYS A 171 -4.74 4.47 0.82
CA CYS A 171 -4.81 5.00 -0.54
C CYS A 171 -4.48 6.51 -0.61
N PRO A 172 -3.21 6.90 -0.40
CA PRO A 172 -2.80 8.29 -0.57
C PRO A 172 -2.73 8.70 -2.06
N GLN A 173 -2.84 10.00 -2.32
CA GLN A 173 -2.37 10.65 -3.56
C GLN A 173 -0.88 10.99 -3.42
N ALA A 174 -0.48 12.22 -3.78
CA ALA A 174 0.91 12.66 -3.70
C ALA A 174 1.39 12.80 -2.24
N VAL A 175 2.49 12.12 -1.92
CA VAL A 175 3.13 12.17 -0.59
C VAL A 175 4.61 12.49 -0.77
N GLN A 176 5.12 13.43 -0.01
CA GLN A 176 6.53 13.82 -0.02
C GLN A 176 7.43 12.64 0.40
N THR A 177 7.94 11.94 -0.60
CA THR A 177 8.78 10.73 -0.44
C THR A 177 9.80 10.64 -1.57
N PRO A 178 10.88 9.87 -1.41
CA PRO A 178 11.86 9.65 -2.49
C PRO A 178 11.23 9.07 -3.77
N MET A 179 10.10 8.36 -3.67
CA MET A 179 9.40 7.78 -4.83
C MET A 179 8.95 8.82 -5.85
N ILE A 180 8.60 10.03 -5.42
CA ILE A 180 8.10 11.09 -6.31
C ILE A 180 9.14 12.18 -6.58
N GLU A 181 10.31 12.10 -5.94
CA GLU A 181 11.36 13.11 -6.10
C GLU A 181 11.84 13.19 -7.55
N GLY A 182 11.81 14.40 -8.11
CA GLY A 182 12.20 14.64 -9.51
C GLY A 182 11.20 14.13 -10.56
N GLN A 183 10.03 13.59 -10.16
CA GLN A 183 9.03 13.11 -11.10
C GLN A 183 7.91 14.13 -11.34
N ARG A 184 7.34 14.11 -12.55
CA ARG A 184 6.08 14.83 -12.83
C ARG A 184 4.92 14.09 -12.15
N MET A 185 4.14 14.82 -11.37
CA MET A 185 3.04 14.24 -10.59
C MET A 185 1.80 13.87 -11.42
N ASN A 186 1.70 14.42 -12.65
CA ASN A 186 0.64 14.10 -13.61
C ASN A 186 -0.78 14.10 -13.00
N GLY A 187 -1.06 15.10 -12.14
CA GLY A 187 -2.34 15.30 -11.49
C GLY A 187 -2.53 14.52 -10.18
N ALA A 188 -1.54 13.74 -9.73
CA ALA A 188 -1.61 13.12 -8.40
C ALA A 188 -1.50 14.15 -7.26
N ASP A 189 -1.03 15.34 -7.56
CA ASP A 189 -0.84 16.48 -6.65
C ASP A 189 -1.99 17.51 -6.69
N ILE A 190 -3.10 17.19 -7.35
CA ILE A 190 -4.24 18.11 -7.53
C ILE A 190 -4.84 18.60 -6.20
N ASP A 191 -4.74 17.77 -5.16
CA ASP A 191 -5.19 18.08 -3.79
C ASP A 191 -4.01 18.49 -2.87
N GLY A 192 -2.85 18.77 -3.46
CA GLY A 192 -1.62 19.07 -2.76
C GLY A 192 -0.75 17.84 -2.47
N VAL A 193 0.46 18.11 -2.00
CA VAL A 193 1.41 17.08 -1.54
C VAL A 193 1.40 17.09 -0.02
N ILE A 194 1.09 15.97 0.61
CA ILE A 194 1.12 15.84 2.07
C ILE A 194 2.40 15.16 2.53
N THR A 195 2.73 15.28 3.82
CA THR A 195 3.91 14.62 4.39
C THR A 195 3.63 13.13 4.67
N ALA A 196 4.70 12.35 4.79
CA ALA A 196 4.58 10.95 5.18
C ALA A 196 4.03 10.78 6.61
N GLU A 197 4.31 11.73 7.50
CA GLU A 197 3.77 11.77 8.86
C GLU A 197 2.25 11.97 8.86
N ALA A 198 1.71 12.86 8.01
CA ALA A 198 0.27 13.04 7.88
C ALA A 198 -0.42 11.76 7.38
N VAL A 199 0.25 10.99 6.51
CA VAL A 199 -0.24 9.67 6.09
C VAL A 199 -0.24 8.68 7.25
N ALA A 200 0.81 8.68 8.08
CA ALA A 200 0.89 7.82 9.26
C ALA A 200 -0.19 8.20 10.30
N ASP A 201 -0.48 9.50 10.48
CA ASP A 201 -1.56 9.97 11.36
C ASP A 201 -2.92 9.45 10.90
N ALA A 202 -3.23 9.59 9.60
CA ALA A 202 -4.46 9.06 9.03
C ALA A 202 -4.54 7.52 9.14
N THR A 203 -3.40 6.85 9.06
CA THR A 203 -3.32 5.40 9.22
C THR A 203 -3.70 4.97 10.63
N ILE A 204 -3.16 5.62 11.68
CA ILE A 204 -3.52 5.32 13.07
C ILE A 204 -5.02 5.47 13.30
N GLU A 205 -5.59 6.56 12.81
CA GLU A 205 -7.03 6.80 12.95
C GLU A 205 -7.87 5.73 12.23
N GLY A 206 -7.46 5.35 11.02
CA GLY A 206 -8.09 4.27 10.26
C GLY A 206 -8.01 2.91 10.96
N LEU A 207 -6.85 2.57 11.53
CA LEU A 207 -6.64 1.34 12.29
C LEU A 207 -7.50 1.29 13.55
N ARG A 208 -7.61 2.41 14.31
CA ARG A 208 -8.48 2.51 15.49
C ARG A 208 -9.94 2.23 15.15
N ARG A 209 -10.42 2.74 14.02
CA ARG A 209 -11.79 2.53 13.54
C ARG A 209 -11.97 1.21 12.78
N GLU A 210 -10.92 0.47 12.51
CA GLU A 210 -10.92 -0.72 11.65
C GLU A 210 -11.55 -0.45 10.27
N THR A 211 -11.29 0.75 9.73
CA THR A 211 -11.81 1.20 8.45
C THR A 211 -11.09 0.47 7.30
N PHE A 212 -11.83 -0.15 6.38
CA PHE A 212 -11.22 -0.82 5.22
C PHE A 212 -10.46 0.17 4.33
N LEU A 213 -11.07 1.31 3.98
CA LEU A 213 -10.50 2.30 3.07
C LEU A 213 -10.01 3.52 3.84
N ILE A 214 -8.69 3.68 3.95
CA ILE A 214 -8.04 4.82 4.60
C ILE A 214 -7.60 5.81 3.53
N LEU A 215 -8.16 7.02 3.56
CA LEU A 215 -7.94 8.08 2.57
C LEU A 215 -7.29 9.30 3.21
N PRO A 216 -5.95 9.42 3.18
CA PRO A 216 -5.25 10.59 3.71
C PRO A 216 -5.61 11.90 2.98
N HIS A 217 -6.04 11.80 1.72
CA HIS A 217 -6.60 12.91 0.94
C HIS A 217 -8.12 12.74 0.84
N PRO A 218 -8.92 13.50 1.59
CA PRO A 218 -10.38 13.28 1.70
C PRO A 218 -11.13 13.38 0.36
N ASN A 219 -10.65 14.21 -0.57
CA ASN A 219 -11.28 14.40 -1.87
C ASN A 219 -11.31 13.14 -2.73
N VAL A 220 -10.44 12.17 -2.48
CA VAL A 220 -10.41 10.88 -3.18
C VAL A 220 -11.76 10.17 -3.08
N ALA A 221 -12.44 10.22 -1.93
CA ALA A 221 -13.78 9.65 -1.78
C ALA A 221 -14.79 10.25 -2.77
N THR A 222 -14.76 11.58 -2.94
CA THR A 222 -15.61 12.28 -3.91
C THR A 222 -15.29 11.89 -5.36
N TYR A 223 -14.01 11.73 -5.68
CA TYR A 223 -13.60 11.32 -7.03
C TYR A 223 -14.03 9.90 -7.36
N VAL A 224 -13.91 8.98 -6.39
CA VAL A 224 -14.39 7.59 -6.53
C VAL A 224 -15.90 7.55 -6.75
N ALA A 225 -16.67 8.31 -5.97
CA ALA A 225 -18.11 8.41 -6.14
C ALA A 225 -18.49 8.91 -7.56
N ARG A 226 -17.84 9.99 -8.02
CA ARG A 226 -18.04 10.54 -9.38
C ARG A 226 -17.66 9.56 -10.49
N LYS A 227 -16.58 8.78 -10.29
CA LYS A 227 -16.17 7.72 -11.22
C LYS A 227 -17.25 6.64 -11.32
N ALA A 228 -17.78 6.19 -10.19
CA ALA A 228 -18.80 5.15 -10.12
C ALA A 228 -20.15 5.61 -10.70
N GLU A 229 -20.52 6.89 -10.49
CA GLU A 229 -21.76 7.46 -11.00
C GLU A 229 -21.83 7.48 -12.54
N ASN A 230 -20.72 7.85 -13.21
CA ASN A 230 -20.65 7.89 -14.66
C ASN A 230 -19.21 7.69 -15.17
N TYR A 231 -18.90 6.47 -15.56
CA TYR A 231 -17.56 6.08 -16.01
C TYR A 231 -17.11 6.81 -17.29
N ASP A 232 -18.00 6.97 -18.25
CA ASP A 232 -17.65 7.61 -19.53
C ASP A 232 -17.36 9.10 -19.34
N ARG A 233 -18.16 9.77 -18.51
CA ARG A 233 -17.92 11.17 -18.13
C ARG A 233 -16.59 11.32 -17.39
N TRP A 234 -16.28 10.38 -16.48
CA TRP A 234 -15.03 10.40 -15.75
C TRP A 234 -13.84 10.18 -16.68
N LEU A 235 -13.90 9.20 -17.58
CA LEU A 235 -12.84 8.94 -18.57
C LEU A 235 -12.61 10.15 -19.48
N GLY A 236 -13.69 10.81 -19.95
CA GLY A 236 -13.61 12.05 -20.71
C GLY A 236 -12.92 13.18 -19.95
N GLY A 237 -13.22 13.33 -18.65
CA GLY A 237 -12.57 14.27 -17.75
C GLY A 237 -11.09 14.00 -17.57
N MET A 238 -10.70 12.74 -17.33
CA MET A 238 -9.30 12.31 -17.19
C MET A 238 -8.52 12.51 -18.49
N ALA A 239 -9.12 12.23 -19.64
CA ALA A 239 -8.50 12.50 -20.94
C ALA A 239 -8.29 14.00 -21.19
N LYS A 240 -9.22 14.85 -20.74
CA LYS A 240 -9.04 16.31 -20.78
C LYS A 240 -7.90 16.75 -19.86
N LEU A 241 -7.87 16.28 -18.62
CA LEU A 241 -6.80 16.56 -17.66
C LEU A 241 -5.44 16.15 -18.23
N ARG A 242 -5.33 14.93 -18.80
CA ARG A 242 -4.09 14.46 -19.44
C ARG A 242 -3.55 15.45 -20.48
N ARG A 243 -4.43 16.00 -21.35
CA ARG A 243 -4.02 16.99 -22.36
C ARG A 243 -3.48 18.31 -21.79
N THR A 244 -3.81 18.62 -20.54
CA THR A 244 -3.29 19.84 -19.87
C THR A 244 -2.00 19.60 -19.14
N LEU A 245 -1.63 18.34 -18.88
CA LEU A 245 -0.45 17.94 -18.11
C LEU A 245 0.73 17.48 -18.98
N LEU A 246 0.44 16.98 -20.17
CA LEU A 246 1.39 16.45 -21.16
C LEU A 246 1.46 17.31 -22.39
#